data_cd7b91e1097370ae78f6238f3ac54eb2
#
_entry.id   cd7b91e1097370ae78f6238f3ac54eb2
#
_cell.length_a   1.000
_cell.length_b   1.000
_cell.length_c   1.000
_cell.angle_alpha   90.00
_cell.angle_beta   90.00
_cell.angle_gamma   90.00
#
_symmetry.space_group_name_H-M   'P 1'
#
loop_
_entity.id
_entity.type
_entity.pdbx_description
1 polymer ?
#
loop_
_entity_poly.entity_id
_entity_poly.type
_entity_poly.pdbx_seq_one_letter_code
_entity_poly.pdbx_strand_id
1 'polypeptide(L)'
;MNLAYGLWMLLATTIFLGGATASRAYVSNNHLGMLFLALGLYVIGNIIMVKLMREGGLGLAISLSAIVQLVLVNIIAFAVFGERLSLTQAAGVLLGILAMGLMLLPASGKA
;
A
#
# COMPACT_ATOMS: atom_id res chain seq x y z
N MET A 1 0.59 0.69 -18.53
CA MET A 1 -0.29 0.37 -17.40
C MET A 1 -1.73 0.56 -17.84
N ASN A 2 -2.57 -0.42 -17.60
CA ASN A 2 -3.96 -0.40 -18.04
C ASN A 2 -4.91 -0.51 -16.87
N LEU A 3 -6.21 -0.51 -17.16
CA LEU A 3 -7.21 -0.57 -16.10
C LEU A 3 -7.09 -1.84 -15.27
N ALA A 4 -6.82 -2.98 -15.91
CA ALA A 4 -6.69 -4.24 -15.19
C ALA A 4 -5.52 -4.18 -14.20
N TYR A 5 -4.39 -3.59 -14.60
CA TYR A 5 -3.25 -3.41 -13.71
C TYR A 5 -3.64 -2.56 -12.50
N GLY A 6 -4.34 -1.45 -12.75
CA GLY A 6 -4.79 -0.59 -11.67
C GLY A 6 -5.73 -1.29 -10.70
N LEU A 7 -6.64 -2.10 -11.21
CA LEU A 7 -7.58 -2.83 -10.36
C LEU A 7 -6.88 -3.89 -9.52
N TRP A 8 -5.93 -4.62 -10.12
CA TRP A 8 -5.14 -5.59 -9.36
C TRP A 8 -4.25 -4.91 -8.32
N MET A 9 -3.67 -3.75 -8.66
CA MET A 9 -2.89 -2.96 -7.72
C MET A 9 -3.76 -2.53 -6.53
N LEU A 10 -4.96 -2.07 -6.80
CA LEU A 10 -5.89 -1.66 -5.74
C LEU A 10 -6.25 -2.83 -4.85
N LEU A 11 -6.51 -4.00 -5.45
CA LEU A 11 -6.82 -5.20 -4.69
C LEU A 11 -5.65 -5.61 -3.79
N ALA A 12 -4.44 -5.67 -4.35
CA ALA A 12 -3.26 -6.03 -3.57
C ALA A 12 -3.03 -5.05 -2.42
N THR A 13 -3.17 -3.75 -2.70
CA THR A 13 -2.99 -2.72 -1.69
C THR A 13 -4.03 -2.85 -0.59
N THR A 14 -5.29 -3.11 -0.94
CA THR A 14 -6.35 -3.30 0.03
C THR A 14 -6.07 -4.50 0.93
N ILE A 15 -5.57 -5.59 0.36
CA ILE A 15 -5.22 -6.78 1.13
C ILE A 15 -4.06 -6.48 2.07
N PHE A 16 -3.02 -5.77 1.60
CA PHE A 16 -1.92 -5.38 2.47
C PHE A 16 -2.39 -4.47 3.60
N LEU A 17 -3.33 -3.57 3.33
CA LEU A 17 -3.88 -2.72 4.37
C LEU A 17 -4.67 -3.52 5.38
N GLY A 18 -5.40 -4.55 4.92
CA GLY A 18 -6.06 -5.46 5.84
C GLY A 18 -5.06 -6.15 6.75
N GLY A 19 -3.93 -6.59 6.19
CA GLY A 19 -2.85 -7.17 6.97
C GLY A 19 -2.27 -6.19 7.97
N ALA A 20 -2.03 -4.95 7.56
CA ALA A 20 -1.51 -3.92 8.45
C ALA A 20 -2.50 -3.62 9.58
N THR A 21 -3.79 -3.54 9.26
CA THR A 21 -4.83 -3.29 10.27
C THR A 21 -4.91 -4.45 11.26
N ALA A 22 -4.85 -5.68 10.78
CA ALA A 22 -4.85 -6.85 11.66
C ALA A 22 -3.60 -6.87 12.55
N SER A 23 -2.44 -6.48 12.00
CA SER A 23 -1.20 -6.38 12.79
C SER A 23 -1.35 -5.32 13.87
N ARG A 24 -1.95 -4.18 13.57
CA ARG A 24 -2.18 -3.12 14.54
C ARG A 24 -3.13 -3.59 15.64
N ALA A 25 -4.16 -4.35 15.27
CA ALA A 25 -5.08 -4.92 16.25
C ALA A 25 -4.36 -5.91 17.17
N TYR A 26 -3.46 -6.72 16.62
CA TYR A 26 -2.65 -7.63 17.43
C TYR A 26 -1.82 -6.85 18.46
N VAL A 27 -1.19 -5.76 18.02
CA VAL A 27 -0.40 -4.93 18.92
C VAL A 27 -1.26 -4.39 20.09
N SER A 28 -2.53 -4.07 19.78
CA SER A 28 -3.42 -3.51 20.79
C SER A 28 -3.94 -4.55 21.79
N ASN A 29 -4.24 -5.78 21.32
CA ASN A 29 -4.93 -6.75 22.18
C ASN A 29 -4.20 -8.08 22.36
N ASN A 30 -3.06 -8.27 21.68
CA ASN A 30 -2.26 -9.50 21.76
C ASN A 30 -3.04 -10.75 21.36
N HIS A 31 -4.07 -10.60 20.52
CA HIS A 31 -4.87 -11.74 20.07
C HIS A 31 -4.13 -12.44 18.94
N LEU A 32 -3.63 -13.63 19.18
CA LEU A 32 -2.78 -14.35 18.25
C LEU A 32 -3.46 -14.61 16.91
N GLY A 33 -4.78 -14.77 16.92
CA GLY A 33 -5.54 -14.93 15.68
C GLY A 33 -5.39 -13.74 14.73
N MET A 34 -5.25 -12.53 15.27
CA MET A 34 -5.04 -11.35 14.44
C MET A 34 -3.69 -11.38 13.75
N LEU A 35 -2.67 -11.89 14.43
CA LEU A 35 -1.35 -12.03 13.83
C LEU A 35 -1.39 -13.03 12.67
N PHE A 36 -2.04 -14.17 12.85
CA PHE A 36 -2.17 -15.15 11.78
C PHE A 36 -2.98 -14.63 10.61
N LEU A 37 -4.04 -13.87 10.88
CA LEU A 37 -4.81 -13.22 9.82
C LEU A 37 -3.94 -12.26 9.03
N ALA A 38 -3.13 -11.46 9.72
CA ALA A 38 -2.23 -10.52 9.07
C ALA A 38 -1.25 -11.25 8.14
N LEU A 39 -0.64 -12.32 8.64
CA LEU A 39 0.31 -13.09 7.84
C LEU A 39 -0.35 -13.69 6.61
N GLY A 40 -1.57 -14.22 6.75
CA GLY A 40 -2.29 -14.78 5.63
C GLY A 40 -2.62 -13.72 4.57
N LEU A 41 -3.04 -12.55 5.01
CA LEU A 41 -3.34 -11.45 4.08
C LEU A 41 -2.09 -10.99 3.35
N TYR A 42 -0.94 -10.91 4.04
CA TYR A 42 0.31 -10.56 3.39
C TYR A 42 0.73 -11.60 2.34
N VAL A 43 0.52 -12.87 2.63
CA VAL A 43 0.82 -13.92 1.66
C VAL A 43 -0.02 -13.73 0.39
N ILE A 44 -1.32 -13.55 0.56
CA ILE A 44 -2.22 -13.37 -0.58
C ILE A 44 -1.85 -12.11 -1.36
N GLY A 45 -1.63 -11.00 -0.65
CA GLY A 45 -1.24 -9.74 -1.28
C GLY A 45 0.05 -9.86 -2.06
N ASN A 46 1.01 -10.59 -1.53
CA ASN A 46 2.29 -10.76 -2.21
C ASN A 46 2.16 -11.60 -3.48
N ILE A 47 1.27 -12.58 -3.48
CA ILE A 47 1.02 -13.38 -4.69
C ILE A 47 0.46 -12.47 -5.79
N ILE A 48 -0.47 -11.59 -5.45
CA ILE A 48 -1.00 -10.62 -6.40
C ILE A 48 0.11 -9.66 -6.86
N MET A 49 0.98 -9.25 -5.94
CA MET A 49 2.09 -8.36 -6.28
C MET A 49 3.03 -9.00 -7.29
N VAL A 50 3.28 -10.31 -7.18
CA VAL A 50 4.11 -11.02 -8.16
C VAL A 50 3.49 -10.91 -9.56
N LYS A 51 2.18 -11.03 -9.65
CA LYS A 51 1.48 -10.83 -10.92
C LYS A 51 1.73 -9.43 -11.48
N LEU A 52 1.65 -8.42 -10.62
CA LEU A 52 1.87 -7.03 -11.03
C LEU A 52 3.31 -6.79 -11.47
N MET A 53 4.28 -7.44 -10.80
CA MET A 53 5.68 -7.35 -11.20
C MET A 53 5.92 -7.93 -12.59
N ARG A 54 5.21 -8.99 -12.93
CA ARG A 54 5.32 -9.57 -14.25
C ARG A 54 4.82 -8.64 -15.35
N GLU A 55 3.83 -7.82 -15.03
CA GLU A 55 3.23 -6.91 -16.00
C GLU A 55 3.97 -5.59 -16.09
N GLY A 56 4.36 -5.02 -14.96
CA GLY A 56 4.92 -3.68 -14.92
C GLY A 56 6.34 -3.58 -14.39
N GLY A 57 6.93 -4.70 -14.01
CA GLY A 57 8.27 -4.71 -13.45
C GLY A 57 8.28 -4.49 -11.95
N LEU A 58 9.40 -4.83 -11.34
CA LEU A 58 9.58 -4.75 -9.90
C LEU A 58 9.46 -3.31 -9.38
N GLY A 59 10.18 -2.40 -10.03
CA GLY A 59 10.25 -1.03 -9.52
C GLY A 59 8.90 -0.35 -9.51
N LEU A 60 8.19 -0.43 -10.62
CA LEU A 60 6.88 0.22 -10.72
C LEU A 60 5.89 -0.39 -9.74
N ALA A 61 5.80 -1.73 -9.70
CA ALA A 61 4.83 -2.40 -8.85
C ALA A 61 5.06 -2.07 -7.38
N ILE A 62 6.29 -2.19 -6.91
CA ILE A 62 6.59 -1.95 -5.50
C ILE A 62 6.43 -0.48 -5.15
N SER A 63 6.94 0.42 -5.99
CA SER A 63 6.87 1.85 -5.70
C SER A 63 5.44 2.37 -5.67
N LEU A 64 4.62 2.00 -6.65
CA LEU A 64 3.23 2.43 -6.66
C LEU A 64 2.47 1.85 -5.47
N SER A 65 2.69 0.57 -5.18
CA SER A 65 2.05 -0.06 -4.04
C SER A 65 2.41 0.65 -2.74
N ALA A 66 3.69 0.95 -2.55
CA ALA A 66 4.17 1.62 -1.34
C ALA A 66 3.54 2.99 -1.17
N ILE A 67 3.44 3.76 -2.25
CA ILE A 67 2.90 5.12 -2.17
C ILE A 67 1.39 5.08 -1.91
N VAL A 68 0.67 4.19 -2.59
CA VAL A 68 -0.77 4.04 -2.35
C VAL A 68 -1.00 3.59 -0.90
N GLN A 69 -0.19 2.65 -0.41
CA GLN A 69 -0.30 2.21 0.98
C GLN A 69 0.01 3.34 1.95
N LEU A 70 1.01 4.16 1.64
CA LEU A 70 1.37 5.29 2.49
C LEU A 70 0.18 6.20 2.71
N VAL A 71 -0.52 6.55 1.65
CA VAL A 71 -1.68 7.42 1.73
C VAL A 71 -2.81 6.75 2.50
N LEU A 72 -3.16 5.53 2.10
CA LEU A 72 -4.31 4.83 2.66
C LEU A 72 -4.10 4.42 4.12
N VAL A 73 -2.90 3.95 4.46
CA VAL A 73 -2.65 3.53 5.84
C VAL A 73 -2.68 4.71 6.80
N ASN A 74 -2.25 5.88 6.35
CA ASN A 74 -2.32 7.07 7.19
C ASN A 74 -3.76 7.53 7.39
N ILE A 75 -4.58 7.40 6.35
CA ILE A 75 -6.01 7.70 6.50
C ILE A 75 -6.65 6.73 7.49
N ILE A 76 -6.36 5.45 7.39
CA ILE A 76 -6.91 4.45 8.31
C ILE A 76 -6.43 4.69 9.73
N ALA A 77 -5.14 4.96 9.90
CA ALA A 77 -4.59 5.20 11.23
C ALA A 77 -5.26 6.38 11.91
N PHE A 78 -5.48 7.45 11.17
CA PHE A 78 -6.16 8.62 11.71
C PHE A 78 -7.65 8.34 11.97
N ALA A 79 -8.35 7.78 10.99
CA ALA A 79 -9.80 7.64 11.07
C ALA A 79 -10.24 6.54 12.02
N VAL A 80 -9.52 5.41 12.04
CA VAL A 80 -9.93 4.23 12.81
C VAL A 80 -9.25 4.18 14.18
N PHE A 81 -7.96 4.48 14.22
CA PHE A 81 -7.17 4.34 15.45
C PHE A 81 -6.87 5.66 16.14
N GLY A 82 -7.29 6.77 15.54
CA GLY A 82 -7.09 8.09 16.16
C GLY A 82 -5.65 8.57 16.16
N GLU A 83 -4.78 7.95 15.40
CA GLU A 83 -3.39 8.36 15.32
C GLU A 83 -3.28 9.65 14.51
N ARG A 84 -2.46 10.58 14.99
CA ARG A 84 -2.31 11.86 14.33
C ARG A 84 -1.01 11.95 13.56
N LEU A 85 -1.08 12.53 12.37
CA LEU A 85 0.11 12.82 11.59
C LEU A 85 0.80 14.05 12.14
N SER A 86 2.12 13.96 12.32
CA SER A 86 2.90 15.16 12.59
C SER A 86 3.00 15.99 11.31
N LEU A 87 3.44 17.22 11.45
CA LEU A 87 3.63 18.08 10.28
C LEU A 87 4.64 17.46 9.31
N THR A 88 5.71 16.88 9.82
CA THR A 88 6.72 16.24 8.99
C THR A 88 6.14 15.03 8.26
N GLN A 89 5.32 14.22 8.95
CA GLN A 89 4.67 13.07 8.32
C GLN A 89 3.71 13.51 7.23
N ALA A 90 2.94 14.57 7.47
CA ALA A 90 2.02 15.10 6.46
C ALA A 90 2.78 15.57 5.23
N ALA A 91 3.92 16.23 5.42
CA ALA A 91 4.76 16.66 4.31
C ALA A 91 5.26 15.46 3.51
N GLY A 92 5.65 14.38 4.19
CA GLY A 92 6.09 13.16 3.54
C GLY A 92 5.00 12.52 2.70
N VAL A 93 3.77 12.48 3.22
CA VAL A 93 2.63 11.95 2.47
C VAL A 93 2.39 12.77 1.21
N LEU A 94 2.45 14.09 1.31
CA LEU A 94 2.28 14.96 0.15
C LEU A 94 3.35 14.71 -0.91
N LEU A 95 4.60 14.57 -0.48
CA LEU A 95 5.68 14.25 -1.41
C LEU A 95 5.47 12.89 -2.07
N GLY A 96 4.94 11.91 -1.32
CA GLY A 96 4.62 10.61 -1.88
C GLY A 96 3.54 10.70 -2.94
N ILE A 97 2.51 11.51 -2.72
CA ILE A 97 1.46 11.72 -3.71
C ILE A 97 2.02 12.35 -4.98
N LEU A 98 2.92 13.33 -4.83
CA LEU A 98 3.58 13.95 -5.98
C LEU A 98 4.43 12.94 -6.73
N ALA A 99 5.16 12.09 -6.00
CA ALA A 99 5.98 11.05 -6.61
C ALA A 99 5.12 10.07 -7.40
N MET A 100 3.97 9.67 -6.87
CA MET A 100 3.06 8.78 -7.57
C MET A 100 2.54 9.43 -8.84
N GLY A 101 2.21 10.72 -8.77
CA GLY A 101 1.77 11.46 -9.93
C GLY A 101 2.81 11.44 -11.04
N LEU A 102 4.06 11.64 -10.69
CA LEU A 102 5.16 11.60 -11.65
C LEU A 102 5.33 10.21 -12.25
N MET A 103 5.19 9.17 -11.45
CA MET A 103 5.34 7.80 -11.94
C MET A 103 4.21 7.39 -12.88
N LEU A 104 3.03 8.00 -12.74
CA LEU A 104 1.90 7.68 -13.59
C LEU A 104 1.95 8.42 -14.93
N LEU A 105 2.80 9.40 -15.07
CA LEU A 105 2.95 10.10 -16.34
C LEU A 105 3.55 9.16 -17.39
N PRO A 106 3.11 9.25 -18.65
CA PRO A 106 3.69 8.44 -19.69
C PRO A 106 5.19 8.63 -19.77
N ALA A 107 5.91 7.53 -19.99
CA ALA A 107 7.35 7.59 -20.11
C ALA A 107 7.67 8.23 -21.47
N SER A 108 7.85 9.53 -21.49
CA SER A 108 8.17 10.21 -22.73
C SER A 108 9.64 10.01 -23.06
N GLY A 109 9.87 9.20 -24.02
CA GLY A 109 11.19 8.88 -24.41
C GLY A 109 11.95 8.20 -23.35
N LYS A 110 11.58 7.84 -22.71
CA LYS A 110 12.19 7.41 -21.67
C LYS A 110 13.16 7.16 -21.46
N ALA A 111 12.86 7.14 -21.18
CA ALA A 111 14.24 7.19 -21.26
C ALA A 111 14.99 6.21 -20.82
#